data_976d35e42ce17cb27ed115a2aef16701
#
_entry.id   976d35e42ce17cb27ed115a2aef16701
#
_cell.length_a   1.000
_cell.length_b   1.000
_cell.length_c   1.000
_cell.angle_alpha   90.00
_cell.angle_beta   90.00
_cell.angle_gamma   90.00
#
_symmetry.space_group_name_H-M   'P 1'
#
loop_
_entity.id
_entity.type
_entity.pdbx_description
1 polymer ?
#
loop_
_entity_poly.entity_id
_entity_poly.type
_entity_poly.pdbx_seq_one_letter_code
_entity_poly.pdbx_strand_id
1 'polypeptide(L)'
;RNYIVENVSQSGEVPATGYVPSGVYDAEGANGDDFRTVGGEYYSVSADDYQANCDKARELLAEAGYPNGEGFPAVEYMYNTDDRHKAIAEALQNMWQTELGVTVNLSNQDWNVFLKSRKDGDFQIARNGWIADYNDPCSFLDMWYTGGGNNDAQYSNPEYDALIDAAKATSDQTE
;
A
#
# COMPACT_ATOMS: atom_id res chain seq x y z
N ARG A 1 10.15 -4.91 -2.16
CA ARG A 1 9.62 -4.00 -3.21
C ARG A 1 10.53 -3.96 -4.42
N ASN A 2 11.84 -3.69 -4.26
CA ASN A 2 12.80 -3.70 -5.36
C ASN A 2 12.74 -4.97 -6.19
N TYR A 3 12.79 -6.14 -5.54
CA TYR A 3 12.73 -7.42 -6.23
C TYR A 3 11.50 -7.52 -7.17
N ILE A 4 10.33 -7.07 -6.70
CA ILE A 4 9.10 -7.10 -7.52
C ILE A 4 9.23 -6.18 -8.72
N VAL A 5 9.72 -4.97 -8.52
CA VAL A 5 9.89 -3.98 -9.61
C VAL A 5 10.93 -4.45 -10.62
N GLU A 6 12.08 -4.95 -10.17
CA GLU A 6 13.21 -5.29 -11.01
C GLU A 6 13.08 -6.66 -11.70
N ASN A 7 12.38 -7.62 -11.07
CA ASN A 7 12.39 -9.02 -11.52
C ASN A 7 11.00 -9.56 -11.87
N VAL A 8 9.92 -8.92 -11.43
CA VAL A 8 8.55 -9.40 -11.64
C VAL A 8 7.78 -8.50 -12.58
N SER A 9 7.56 -7.24 -12.22
CA SER A 9 6.75 -6.32 -13.03
C SER A 9 7.52 -5.72 -14.20
N GLN A 10 8.74 -5.29 -14.00
CA GLN A 10 9.67 -4.80 -15.03
C GLN A 10 9.07 -3.76 -16.01
N SER A 11 8.15 -2.93 -15.54
CA SER A 11 7.41 -1.96 -16.36
C SER A 11 7.84 -0.52 -16.11
N GLY A 12 8.97 -0.31 -15.42
CA GLY A 12 9.53 1.00 -15.13
C GLY A 12 8.97 1.66 -13.86
N GLU A 13 8.29 0.90 -13.02
CA GLU A 13 7.82 1.38 -11.72
C GLU A 13 9.01 1.69 -10.79
N VAL A 14 8.77 2.61 -9.86
CA VAL A 14 9.72 2.94 -8.78
C VAL A 14 9.23 2.31 -7.48
N PRO A 15 10.10 1.62 -6.72
CA PRO A 15 9.73 1.08 -5.42
C PRO A 15 9.32 2.21 -4.48
N ALA A 16 8.09 2.14 -3.97
CA ALA A 16 7.54 3.19 -3.13
C ALA A 16 8.11 3.17 -1.72
N THR A 17 8.53 4.34 -1.22
CA THR A 17 8.97 4.59 0.16
C THR A 17 7.87 5.16 1.05
N GLY A 18 6.75 5.58 0.44
CA GLY A 18 5.55 6.08 1.09
C GLY A 18 4.32 5.89 0.21
N TYR A 19 3.16 6.32 0.69
CA TYR A 19 1.90 6.16 -0.04
C TYR A 19 1.75 7.16 -1.19
N VAL A 20 2.03 8.44 -0.93
CA VAL A 20 2.07 9.46 -1.99
C VAL A 20 3.37 9.26 -2.80
N PRO A 21 3.30 9.08 -4.13
CA PRO A 21 4.49 8.85 -4.94
C PRO A 21 5.30 10.13 -5.16
N SER A 22 6.53 9.96 -5.67
CA SER A 22 7.31 11.09 -6.21
C SER A 22 6.63 11.71 -7.44
N GLY A 23 6.88 12.98 -7.69
CA GLY A 23 6.25 13.75 -8.76
C GLY A 23 4.98 14.49 -8.35
N VAL A 24 4.58 14.36 -7.09
CA VAL A 24 3.48 15.12 -6.49
C VAL A 24 4.04 16.37 -5.84
N TYR A 25 3.44 17.52 -6.17
CA TYR A 25 3.91 18.82 -5.66
C TYR A 25 3.61 18.99 -4.17
N ASP A 26 4.48 19.74 -3.52
CA ASP A 26 4.28 20.31 -2.20
C ASP A 26 3.89 21.81 -2.31
N ALA A 27 4.03 22.57 -1.22
CA ALA A 27 3.50 23.91 -1.01
C ALA A 27 3.68 24.93 -2.16
N GLU A 28 4.81 24.92 -2.87
CA GLU A 28 5.09 25.89 -3.94
C GLU A 28 4.74 25.34 -5.35
N GLY A 29 4.01 24.25 -5.42
CA GLY A 29 3.62 23.62 -6.67
C GLY A 29 4.82 23.22 -7.53
N ALA A 30 4.75 23.49 -8.83
CA ALA A 30 5.81 23.10 -9.78
C ALA A 30 7.17 23.81 -9.56
N ASN A 31 7.22 24.82 -8.70
CA ASN A 31 8.46 25.56 -8.38
C ASN A 31 9.05 25.16 -7.03
N GLY A 32 8.35 24.36 -6.26
CA GLY A 32 8.75 23.91 -4.94
C GLY A 32 9.27 22.47 -4.92
N ASP A 33 9.34 21.94 -3.72
CA ASP A 33 9.81 20.59 -3.47
C ASP A 33 8.77 19.52 -3.87
N ASP A 34 9.25 18.30 -4.05
CA ASP A 34 8.40 17.11 -4.17
C ASP A 34 7.85 16.74 -2.79
N PHE A 35 6.55 16.48 -2.69
CA PHE A 35 5.91 16.06 -1.43
C PHE A 35 6.62 14.87 -0.78
N ARG A 36 7.17 13.94 -1.56
CA ARG A 36 7.90 12.79 -1.00
C ARG A 36 9.15 13.23 -0.24
N THR A 37 9.80 14.30 -0.65
CA THR A 37 10.95 14.89 0.06
C THR A 37 10.54 15.51 1.40
N VAL A 38 9.42 16.23 1.42
CA VAL A 38 8.90 16.91 2.61
C VAL A 38 8.21 15.93 3.56
N GLY A 39 7.34 15.06 3.03
CA GLY A 39 6.60 14.07 3.81
C GLY A 39 7.44 12.90 4.33
N GLY A 40 8.69 12.79 3.89
CA GLY A 40 9.63 11.76 4.35
C GLY A 40 9.36 10.35 3.84
N GLU A 41 10.24 9.44 4.21
CA GLU A 41 10.16 8.03 3.84
C GLU A 41 9.68 7.21 5.04
N TYR A 42 8.77 6.28 4.81
CA TYR A 42 8.21 5.40 5.85
C TYR A 42 8.78 3.97 5.75
N TYR A 43 9.32 3.60 4.59
CA TYR A 43 9.81 2.26 4.33
C TYR A 43 11.14 2.32 3.59
N SER A 44 12.13 1.61 4.09
CA SER A 44 13.34 1.39 3.30
C SER A 44 13.05 0.48 2.10
N VAL A 45 13.59 0.85 0.95
CA VAL A 45 13.62 0.03 -0.26
C VAL A 45 15.04 -0.43 -0.59
N SER A 46 16.01 -0.19 0.30
CA SER A 46 17.37 -0.70 0.14
C SER A 46 17.40 -2.22 0.20
N ALA A 47 18.13 -2.83 -0.72
CA ALA A 47 18.37 -4.27 -0.69
C ALA A 47 19.16 -4.69 0.56
N ASP A 48 20.02 -3.80 1.09
CA ASP A 48 20.83 -4.06 2.29
C ASP A 48 19.97 -4.19 3.55
N ASP A 49 18.79 -3.53 3.58
CA ASP A 49 17.87 -3.57 4.71
C ASP A 49 16.90 -4.76 4.66
N TYR A 50 16.89 -5.51 3.56
CA TYR A 50 15.90 -6.58 3.35
C TYR A 50 15.91 -7.60 4.49
N GLN A 51 17.11 -8.10 4.86
CA GLN A 51 17.24 -9.11 5.91
C GLN A 51 16.78 -8.55 7.27
N ALA A 52 17.18 -7.34 7.62
CA ALA A 52 16.78 -6.69 8.87
C ALA A 52 15.24 -6.48 8.93
N ASN A 53 14.63 -6.12 7.80
CA ASN A 53 13.18 -5.99 7.70
C ASN A 53 12.47 -7.35 7.84
N CYS A 54 13.01 -8.44 7.29
CA CYS A 54 12.47 -9.78 7.48
C CYS A 54 12.59 -10.24 8.94
N ASP A 55 13.73 -9.98 9.58
CA ASP A 55 13.94 -10.32 10.98
C ASP A 55 12.96 -9.55 11.89
N LYS A 56 12.77 -8.26 11.63
CA LYS A 56 11.78 -7.45 12.37
C LYS A 56 10.35 -7.95 12.14
N ALA A 57 10.01 -8.37 10.92
CA ALA A 57 8.69 -8.94 10.64
C ALA A 57 8.45 -10.26 11.40
N ARG A 58 9.47 -11.13 11.50
CA ARG A 58 9.40 -12.37 12.30
C ARG A 58 9.24 -12.08 13.79
N GLU A 59 9.98 -11.09 14.31
CA GLU A 59 9.85 -10.63 15.69
C GLU A 59 8.40 -10.16 15.98
N LEU A 60 7.86 -9.28 15.17
CA LEU A 60 6.49 -8.78 15.32
C LEU A 60 5.44 -9.89 15.24
N LEU A 61 5.65 -10.87 14.34
CA LEU A 61 4.76 -12.02 14.23
C LEU A 61 4.83 -12.90 15.49
N ALA A 62 6.01 -13.07 16.06
CA ALA A 62 6.20 -13.81 17.33
C ALA A 62 5.58 -13.04 18.51
N GLU A 63 5.74 -11.72 18.59
CA GLU A 63 5.09 -10.86 19.59
C GLU A 63 3.55 -10.94 19.51
N ALA A 64 3.02 -11.10 18.30
CA ALA A 64 1.59 -11.32 18.06
C ALA A 64 1.12 -12.75 18.43
N GLY A 65 2.01 -13.62 18.88
CA GLY A 65 1.69 -14.98 19.33
C GLY A 65 1.88 -16.07 18.26
N TYR A 66 2.49 -15.76 17.13
CA TYR A 66 2.67 -16.66 16.00
C TYR A 66 4.15 -16.84 15.61
N PRO A 67 5.02 -17.35 16.50
CA PRO A 67 6.43 -17.52 16.19
C PRO A 67 6.60 -18.42 14.95
N ASN A 68 7.39 -17.97 13.99
CA ASN A 68 7.60 -18.65 12.70
C ASN A 68 6.31 -18.93 11.89
N GLY A 69 5.24 -18.17 12.15
CA GLY A 69 3.94 -18.38 11.52
C GLY A 69 3.12 -19.55 12.08
N GLU A 70 3.60 -20.22 13.13
CA GLU A 70 2.89 -21.35 13.74
C GLU A 70 1.53 -20.93 14.27
N GLY A 71 0.46 -21.59 13.78
CA GLY A 71 -0.91 -21.28 14.16
C GLY A 71 -1.50 -19.99 13.56
N PHE A 72 -0.73 -19.26 12.76
CA PHE A 72 -1.27 -18.10 12.04
C PHE A 72 -2.33 -18.57 11.02
N PRO A 73 -3.53 -17.99 10.99
CA PRO A 73 -4.57 -18.40 10.05
C PRO A 73 -4.12 -18.14 8.61
N ALA A 74 -4.56 -18.99 7.69
CA ALA A 74 -4.36 -18.73 6.27
C ALA A 74 -5.07 -17.42 5.88
N VAL A 75 -4.37 -16.56 5.15
CA VAL A 75 -4.90 -15.31 4.63
C VAL A 75 -5.14 -15.40 3.13
N GLU A 76 -6.15 -14.69 2.64
CA GLU A 76 -6.42 -14.58 1.22
C GLU A 76 -5.87 -13.25 0.67
N TYR A 77 -5.13 -13.34 -0.45
CA TYR A 77 -4.74 -12.19 -1.26
C TYR A 77 -5.55 -12.17 -2.55
N MET A 78 -6.42 -11.17 -2.67
CA MET A 78 -7.34 -11.00 -3.80
C MET A 78 -6.77 -10.02 -4.83
N TYR A 79 -6.84 -10.38 -6.11
CA TYR A 79 -6.44 -9.53 -7.23
C TYR A 79 -7.34 -9.71 -8.44
N ASN A 80 -7.41 -8.70 -9.31
CA ASN A 80 -8.14 -8.82 -10.57
C ASN A 80 -7.32 -9.54 -11.64
N THR A 81 -8.00 -10.26 -12.53
CA THR A 81 -7.40 -11.01 -13.64
C THR A 81 -6.51 -10.12 -14.51
N ASP A 82 -5.22 -10.38 -14.47
CA ASP A 82 -4.16 -9.73 -15.24
C ASP A 82 -2.86 -10.49 -14.98
N ASP A 83 -2.07 -10.77 -16.03
CA ASP A 83 -0.86 -11.60 -15.90
C ASP A 83 0.20 -10.97 -14.99
N ARG A 84 0.36 -9.64 -15.00
CA ARG A 84 1.27 -8.93 -14.12
C ARG A 84 0.79 -8.97 -12.67
N HIS A 85 -0.50 -8.77 -12.42
CA HIS A 85 -1.06 -8.87 -11.07
C HIS A 85 -0.90 -10.29 -10.51
N LYS A 86 -1.07 -11.31 -11.35
CA LYS A 86 -0.82 -12.70 -10.97
C LYS A 86 0.63 -12.93 -10.58
N ALA A 87 1.57 -12.50 -11.42
CA ALA A 87 3.00 -12.66 -11.14
C ALA A 87 3.42 -11.96 -9.84
N ILE A 88 2.90 -10.75 -9.57
CA ILE A 88 3.13 -10.04 -8.31
C ILE A 88 2.52 -10.79 -7.13
N ALA A 89 1.29 -11.31 -7.27
CA ALA A 89 0.62 -12.07 -6.21
C ALA A 89 1.39 -13.35 -5.84
N GLU A 90 1.87 -14.09 -6.85
CA GLU A 90 2.70 -15.29 -6.67
C GLU A 90 4.04 -14.97 -5.99
N ALA A 91 4.67 -13.84 -6.35
CA ALA A 91 5.90 -13.38 -5.72
C ALA A 91 5.66 -13.01 -4.24
N LEU A 92 4.59 -12.29 -3.92
CA LEU A 92 4.23 -11.94 -2.55
C LEU A 92 3.90 -13.18 -1.72
N GLN A 93 3.11 -14.10 -2.26
CA GLN A 93 2.81 -15.39 -1.63
C GLN A 93 4.09 -16.14 -1.26
N ASN A 94 5.01 -16.27 -2.22
CA ASN A 94 6.28 -16.96 -1.99
C ASN A 94 7.12 -16.28 -0.91
N MET A 95 7.25 -14.94 -0.96
CA MET A 95 8.02 -14.17 0.03
C MET A 95 7.44 -14.34 1.44
N TRP A 96 6.15 -14.19 1.62
CA TRP A 96 5.52 -14.29 2.94
C TRP A 96 5.54 -15.71 3.47
N GLN A 97 5.37 -16.72 2.63
CA GLN A 97 5.51 -18.11 3.03
C GLN A 97 6.95 -18.46 3.43
N THR A 98 7.93 -18.00 2.64
CA THR A 98 9.33 -18.29 2.89
C THR A 98 9.88 -17.56 4.11
N GLU A 99 9.58 -16.27 4.24
CA GLU A 99 10.15 -15.43 5.27
C GLU A 99 9.39 -15.49 6.61
N LEU A 100 8.09 -15.71 6.57
CA LEU A 100 7.23 -15.63 7.75
C LEU A 100 6.58 -16.96 8.13
N GLY A 101 6.64 -17.97 7.27
CA GLY A 101 5.98 -19.26 7.49
C GLY A 101 4.44 -19.18 7.44
N VAL A 102 3.88 -18.09 6.92
CA VAL A 102 2.41 -17.91 6.85
C VAL A 102 1.85 -18.49 5.56
N THR A 103 0.63 -19.02 5.61
CA THR A 103 -0.07 -19.54 4.44
C THR A 103 -0.85 -18.42 3.77
N VAL A 104 -0.60 -18.20 2.48
CA VAL A 104 -1.31 -17.20 1.67
C VAL A 104 -2.02 -17.90 0.52
N ASN A 105 -3.34 -17.72 0.44
CA ASN A 105 -4.15 -18.19 -0.68
C ASN A 105 -4.36 -17.07 -1.69
N LEU A 106 -4.26 -17.37 -2.97
CA LEU A 106 -4.47 -16.40 -4.03
C LEU A 106 -5.89 -16.51 -4.58
N SER A 107 -6.59 -15.38 -4.67
CA SER A 107 -7.96 -15.28 -5.20
C SER A 107 -7.95 -14.35 -6.42
N ASN A 108 -8.24 -14.92 -7.58
CA ASN A 108 -8.33 -14.20 -8.84
C ASN A 108 -9.79 -13.96 -9.21
N GLN A 109 -10.15 -12.72 -9.53
CA GLN A 109 -11.52 -12.34 -9.91
C GLN A 109 -11.52 -11.51 -11.20
N ASP A 110 -12.57 -11.65 -12.00
CA ASP A 110 -12.85 -10.72 -13.10
C ASP A 110 -13.03 -9.29 -12.57
N TRP A 111 -12.65 -8.30 -13.35
CA TRP A 111 -12.60 -6.89 -12.94
C TRP A 111 -13.87 -6.40 -12.22
N ASN A 112 -15.05 -6.65 -12.81
CA ASN A 112 -16.31 -6.17 -12.22
C ASN A 112 -16.65 -6.87 -10.89
N VAL A 113 -16.33 -8.16 -10.79
CA VAL A 113 -16.50 -8.93 -9.55
C VAL A 113 -15.53 -8.43 -8.49
N PHE A 114 -14.27 -8.23 -8.87
CA PHE A 114 -13.23 -7.70 -8.01
C PHE A 114 -13.58 -6.31 -7.43
N LEU A 115 -14.07 -5.39 -8.27
CA LEU A 115 -14.53 -4.08 -7.81
C LEU A 115 -15.66 -4.19 -6.79
N LYS A 116 -16.62 -5.09 -7.04
CA LYS A 116 -17.73 -5.32 -6.10
C LYS A 116 -17.23 -5.90 -4.78
N SER A 117 -16.42 -6.94 -4.82
CA SER A 117 -15.85 -7.56 -3.60
C SER A 117 -15.09 -6.53 -2.76
N ARG A 118 -14.30 -5.65 -3.41
CA ARG A 118 -13.60 -4.56 -2.70
C ARG A 118 -14.57 -3.57 -2.05
N LYS A 119 -15.59 -3.12 -2.80
CA LYS A 119 -16.60 -2.17 -2.29
C LYS A 119 -17.40 -2.73 -1.12
N ASP A 120 -17.69 -4.01 -1.17
CA ASP A 120 -18.43 -4.72 -0.10
C ASP A 120 -17.53 -5.02 1.12
N GLY A 121 -16.20 -4.85 1.01
CA GLY A 121 -15.25 -5.21 2.06
C GLY A 121 -15.04 -6.73 2.18
N ASP A 122 -15.37 -7.49 1.14
CA ASP A 122 -15.28 -8.94 1.11
C ASP A 122 -13.88 -9.40 0.68
N PHE A 123 -12.89 -9.06 1.49
CA PHE A 123 -11.49 -9.45 1.31
C PHE A 123 -10.70 -9.31 2.62
N GLN A 124 -9.60 -10.05 2.74
CA GLN A 124 -8.61 -9.85 3.81
C GLN A 124 -7.48 -8.95 3.34
N ILE A 125 -6.88 -9.28 2.21
CA ILE A 125 -5.87 -8.44 1.53
C ILE A 125 -6.28 -8.34 0.07
N ALA A 126 -6.38 -7.13 -0.45
CA ALA A 126 -6.72 -6.89 -1.85
C ALA A 126 -5.69 -6.01 -2.54
N ARG A 127 -5.37 -6.35 -3.78
CA ARG A 127 -4.63 -5.46 -4.67
C ARG A 127 -5.40 -4.16 -4.84
N ASN A 128 -4.72 -3.03 -4.83
CA ASN A 128 -5.29 -1.75 -5.22
C ASN A 128 -4.31 -0.96 -6.09
N GLY A 129 -4.82 0.05 -6.77
CA GLY A 129 -4.07 1.04 -7.52
C GLY A 129 -4.86 2.34 -7.58
N TRP A 130 -4.15 3.45 -7.63
CA TRP A 130 -4.74 4.77 -7.74
C TRP A 130 -3.95 5.61 -8.75
N ILE A 131 -4.66 6.38 -9.54
CA ILE A 131 -4.12 7.40 -10.44
C ILE A 131 -4.60 8.74 -9.92
N ALA A 132 -3.69 9.67 -9.69
CA ALA A 132 -4.05 11.01 -9.20
C ALA A 132 -4.98 11.73 -10.17
N ASP A 133 -6.03 12.37 -9.65
CA ASP A 133 -6.92 13.20 -10.43
C ASP A 133 -6.32 14.61 -10.67
N TYR A 134 -5.43 15.04 -9.77
CA TYR A 134 -4.73 16.33 -9.82
C TYR A 134 -3.40 16.20 -9.07
N ASN A 135 -2.47 17.13 -9.33
CA ASN A 135 -1.14 17.11 -8.72
C ASN A 135 -1.15 17.82 -7.35
N ASP A 136 -1.59 17.06 -6.35
CA ASP A 136 -1.64 17.47 -4.95
C ASP A 136 -1.70 16.19 -4.09
N PRO A 137 -1.06 16.15 -2.92
CA PRO A 137 -1.10 15.00 -2.00
C PRO A 137 -2.50 14.55 -1.62
N CYS A 138 -3.46 15.45 -1.50
CA CYS A 138 -4.85 15.13 -1.18
C CYS A 138 -5.49 14.20 -2.22
N SER A 139 -5.03 14.20 -3.48
CA SER A 139 -5.51 13.24 -4.49
C SER A 139 -5.23 11.78 -4.11
N PHE A 140 -4.25 11.55 -3.23
CA PHE A 140 -3.92 10.24 -2.67
C PHE A 140 -4.45 10.07 -1.25
N LEU A 141 -4.32 11.10 -0.41
CA LEU A 141 -4.56 11.00 1.03
C LEU A 141 -6.05 11.02 1.37
N ASP A 142 -6.89 11.77 0.65
CA ASP A 142 -8.33 11.82 0.93
C ASP A 142 -9.07 10.50 0.65
N MET A 143 -8.44 9.57 -0.07
CA MET A 143 -8.96 8.21 -0.27
C MET A 143 -9.30 7.53 1.06
N TRP A 144 -8.57 7.81 2.13
CA TRP A 144 -8.70 7.14 3.43
C TRP A 144 -9.65 7.85 4.40
N TYR A 145 -10.33 8.90 3.94
CA TYR A 145 -11.33 9.61 4.73
C TYR A 145 -12.47 8.66 5.13
N THR A 146 -12.91 8.73 6.39
CA THR A 146 -13.98 7.86 6.92
C THR A 146 -15.25 7.96 6.09
N GLY A 147 -15.74 6.82 5.61
CA GLY A 147 -16.94 6.77 4.77
C GLY A 147 -16.75 7.28 3.33
N GLY A 148 -15.53 7.62 2.94
CA GLY A 148 -15.21 8.04 1.57
C GLY A 148 -15.48 6.93 0.55
N GLY A 149 -15.97 7.32 -0.63
CA GLY A 149 -16.38 6.37 -1.67
C GLY A 149 -15.25 5.51 -2.26
N ASN A 150 -13.99 5.86 -2.02
CA ASN A 150 -12.82 5.12 -2.47
C ASN A 150 -12.09 4.40 -1.32
N ASN A 151 -12.59 4.54 -0.08
CA ASN A 151 -12.03 3.90 1.10
C ASN A 151 -12.54 2.46 1.23
N ASP A 152 -12.14 1.59 0.30
CA ASP A 152 -12.56 0.19 0.29
C ASP A 152 -12.02 -0.61 1.50
N ALA A 153 -10.94 -0.14 2.11
CA ALA A 153 -10.39 -0.72 3.35
C ALA A 153 -11.21 -0.38 4.60
N GLN A 154 -12.22 0.50 4.49
CA GLN A 154 -13.06 0.95 5.60
C GLN A 154 -12.24 1.53 6.77
N TYR A 155 -11.10 2.15 6.44
CA TYR A 155 -10.28 2.85 7.44
C TYR A 155 -11.10 3.97 8.09
N SER A 156 -10.96 4.14 9.38
CA SER A 156 -11.65 5.19 10.14
C SER A 156 -10.76 5.70 11.26
N ASN A 157 -10.42 6.98 11.19
CA ASN A 157 -9.66 7.66 12.22
C ASN A 157 -10.06 9.14 12.25
N PRO A 158 -10.71 9.61 13.33
CA PRO A 158 -11.15 11.00 13.43
C PRO A 158 -10.02 12.04 13.40
N GLU A 159 -8.83 11.69 13.88
CA GLU A 159 -7.67 12.59 13.80
C GLU A 159 -7.18 12.74 12.36
N TYR A 160 -7.18 11.65 11.62
CA TYR A 160 -6.85 11.67 10.19
C TYR A 160 -7.88 12.51 9.41
N ASP A 161 -9.16 12.28 9.66
CA ASP A 161 -10.25 13.02 9.00
C ASP A 161 -10.13 14.53 9.25
N ALA A 162 -9.82 14.92 10.50
CA ALA A 162 -9.63 16.33 10.86
C ALA A 162 -8.43 16.97 10.14
N LEU A 163 -7.34 16.23 9.94
CA LEU A 163 -6.19 16.72 9.15
C LEU A 163 -6.53 16.90 7.68
N ILE A 164 -7.27 15.97 7.09
CA ILE A 164 -7.74 16.09 5.71
C ILE A 164 -8.71 17.27 5.55
N ASP A 165 -9.63 17.47 6.49
CA ASP A 165 -10.56 18.61 6.48
C ASP A 165 -9.80 19.94 6.61
N ALA A 166 -8.80 20.02 7.47
CA ALA A 166 -7.96 21.22 7.63
C ALA A 166 -7.19 21.52 6.34
N ALA A 167 -6.53 20.51 5.75
CA ALA A 167 -5.80 20.66 4.50
C ALA A 167 -6.69 21.14 3.34
N LYS A 168 -7.95 20.69 3.28
CA LYS A 168 -8.90 21.14 2.26
C LYS A 168 -9.51 22.50 2.53
N ALA A 169 -9.48 22.98 3.76
CA ALA A 169 -10.08 24.27 4.16
C ALA A 169 -9.12 25.46 4.05
N THR A 170 -7.80 25.20 4.09
CA THR A 170 -6.79 26.26 4.02
C THR A 170 -6.44 26.62 2.57
N SER A 171 -6.08 27.89 2.36
CA SER A 171 -5.38 28.35 1.14
C SER A 171 -3.88 28.54 1.36
N ASP A 172 -3.41 28.35 2.60
CA ASP A 172 -2.00 28.36 2.95
C ASP A 172 -1.40 26.99 2.66
N GLN A 173 -0.58 26.91 1.63
CA GLN A 173 0.01 25.64 1.20
C GLN A 173 1.18 25.19 2.07
N THR A 174 1.59 26.02 3.04
CA THR A 174 2.68 25.70 3.99
C THR A 174 2.16 25.18 5.34
N GLU A 175 0.88 25.27 5.59
CA GLU A 175 0.21 24.77 6.78
C GLU A 175 -0.03 23.24 6.71
#